data_66cedb411932f6937504ad15cc6737c4
#
_entry.id   66cedb411932f6937504ad15cc6737c4
#
_cell.length_a   1.000
_cell.length_b   1.000
_cell.length_c   1.000
_cell.angle_alpha   90.00
_cell.angle_beta   90.00
_cell.angle_gamma   90.00
#
_symmetry.space_group_name_H-M   'P 1'
#
loop_
_entity.id
_entity.type
_entity.pdbx_description
1 polymer ?
#
loop_
_entity_poly.entity_id
_entity_poly.type
_entity_poly.pdbx_seq_one_letter_code
_entity_poly.pdbx_strand_id
1 'polypeptide(L)'
;MQRKRLLFAGTLLAILLSILVLIVPGSHAIAHNTVFIETPTATPDANQILNQANTVATQADHTATEAQNTLNVVNFILALFSVIIAILGLISGALAAYAFRVINRYRKQLDEGHAEMTKMRTAVDDTQKAVVYLGLGDRLYNQDRKEEAVAIYRKVGSLLPGNAEINNILGRIYSGTGYYKDAIKSFETVLATDHNFAEAEMELGLTYRRRGDARKGADAETLRKADYDEAIAHLERAIELRPNYEDALAGLGAVYRRMGDDERLSQHDAKARECYKQAREYYRQAQITDPSSSYALGNVASLSWFLGEKDAANNYFTHAEAVARIRIMNAGRSPEIYWDYYDQALAQLVLGTIRKNEMTKDEAIKTYHTAIQLTPGPVQFDSVLNNLYLLQKAPERIHRLDTVISMLEAAKSR
;
A
#
# COMPACT_ATOMS: atom_id res chain seq x y z
N MET A 1 -18.44 75.80 18.92
CA MET A 1 -18.25 75.15 17.60
C MET A 1 -17.32 73.90 17.65
N GLN A 2 -16.27 73.90 18.40
CA GLN A 2 -15.34 72.78 18.46
C GLN A 2 -15.96 71.47 18.99
N ARG A 3 -16.83 71.53 20.03
CA ARG A 3 -17.50 70.27 20.57
C ARG A 3 -18.41 69.60 19.56
N LYS A 4 -19.09 70.33 18.69
CA LYS A 4 -19.95 69.73 17.66
C LYS A 4 -19.13 69.09 16.52
N ARG A 5 -17.95 69.63 16.21
CA ARG A 5 -17.01 69.00 15.22
C ARG A 5 -16.36 67.78 15.72
N LEU A 6 -16.02 67.74 17.01
CA LEU A 6 -15.50 66.50 17.64
C LEU A 6 -16.55 65.35 17.73
N LEU A 7 -17.80 65.74 18.05
CA LEU A 7 -18.94 64.81 18.04
C LEU A 7 -19.21 64.24 16.63
N PHE A 8 -19.19 65.15 15.61
CA PHE A 8 -19.40 64.75 14.22
C PHE A 8 -18.26 63.80 13.69
N ALA A 9 -17.02 64.11 14.05
CA ALA A 9 -15.88 63.28 13.71
C ALA A 9 -15.94 61.92 14.44
N GLY A 10 -16.36 61.89 15.72
CA GLY A 10 -16.55 60.66 16.47
C GLY A 10 -17.68 59.78 15.96
N THR A 11 -18.82 60.38 15.57
CA THR A 11 -19.95 59.65 14.95
C THR A 11 -19.62 59.15 13.54
N LEU A 12 -18.88 59.91 12.75
CA LEU A 12 -18.42 59.47 11.42
C LEU A 12 -17.42 58.29 11.56
N LEU A 13 -16.52 58.37 12.53
CA LEU A 13 -15.57 57.31 12.84
C LEU A 13 -16.29 56.03 13.35
N ALA A 14 -17.30 56.19 14.20
CA ALA A 14 -18.11 55.08 14.68
C ALA A 14 -18.95 54.45 13.58
N ILE A 15 -19.50 55.22 12.65
CA ILE A 15 -20.20 54.69 11.48
C ILE A 15 -19.23 53.98 10.52
N LEU A 16 -18.06 54.53 10.28
CA LEU A 16 -17.01 53.88 9.47
C LEU A 16 -16.49 52.60 10.12
N LEU A 17 -16.31 52.58 11.44
CA LEU A 17 -15.96 51.34 12.19
C LEU A 17 -17.10 50.31 12.14
N SER A 18 -18.36 50.75 12.24
CA SER A 18 -19.53 49.87 12.14
C SER A 18 -19.68 49.28 10.73
N ILE A 19 -19.38 50.05 9.70
CA ILE A 19 -19.36 49.60 8.29
C ILE A 19 -18.17 48.63 8.10
N LEU A 20 -17.02 48.89 8.72
CA LEU A 20 -15.84 47.99 8.67
C LEU A 20 -16.14 46.63 9.34
N VAL A 21 -16.90 46.63 10.43
CA VAL A 21 -17.34 45.39 11.12
C VAL A 21 -18.39 44.63 10.33
N LEU A 22 -19.22 45.34 9.53
CA LEU A 22 -20.24 44.72 8.67
C LEU A 22 -19.68 44.21 7.32
N ILE A 23 -18.57 44.77 6.85
CA ILE A 23 -17.94 44.41 5.56
C ILE A 23 -16.83 43.34 5.74
N VAL A 24 -16.26 43.21 6.93
CA VAL A 24 -15.43 42.05 7.25
C VAL A 24 -16.41 40.91 7.52
N PRO A 25 -16.62 39.97 6.58
CA PRO A 25 -17.31 38.73 6.92
C PRO A 25 -16.57 38.19 8.11
N GLY A 26 -17.31 38.04 9.23
CA GLY A 26 -16.74 37.61 10.47
C GLY A 26 -15.69 36.54 10.20
N SER A 27 -14.54 36.66 10.83
CA SER A 27 -13.58 35.60 10.92
C SER A 27 -14.28 34.42 11.59
N HIS A 28 -15.22 33.82 10.85
CA HIS A 28 -15.61 32.46 11.17
C HIS A 28 -14.31 31.69 11.10
N ALA A 29 -13.89 31.34 12.30
CA ALA A 29 -12.82 30.38 12.50
C ALA A 29 -12.74 29.52 11.25
N ILE A 30 -11.58 29.54 10.60
CA ILE A 30 -11.20 28.43 9.76
C ILE A 30 -11.31 27.26 10.71
N ALA A 31 -12.52 26.68 10.75
CA ALA A 31 -12.66 25.38 11.35
C ALA A 31 -11.64 24.55 10.57
N HIS A 32 -10.56 24.19 11.24
CA HIS A 32 -9.79 23.06 10.82
C HIS A 32 -10.79 21.92 10.78
N ASN A 33 -11.49 21.77 9.66
CA ASN A 33 -12.01 20.51 9.26
C ASN A 33 -10.75 19.67 9.01
N THR A 34 -10.19 19.19 10.09
CA THR A 34 -9.47 17.94 10.05
C THR A 34 -10.49 16.97 9.48
N VAL A 35 -10.43 16.75 8.19
CA VAL A 35 -11.04 15.61 7.57
C VAL A 35 -10.37 14.45 8.29
N PHE A 36 -11.06 13.88 9.28
CA PHE A 36 -10.72 12.57 9.80
C PHE A 36 -10.90 11.65 8.59
N ILE A 37 -9.81 11.39 7.89
CA ILE A 37 -9.74 10.31 6.94
C ILE A 37 -9.77 9.07 7.82
N GLU A 38 -10.96 8.48 7.96
CA GLU A 38 -11.05 7.10 8.43
C GLU A 38 -10.11 6.32 7.52
N THR A 39 -9.10 5.70 8.11
CA THR A 39 -8.16 4.86 7.38
C THR A 39 -8.97 3.74 6.74
N PRO A 40 -9.13 3.72 5.41
CA PRO A 40 -9.82 2.62 4.78
C PRO A 40 -8.95 1.38 4.92
N THR A 41 -9.54 0.32 5.45
CA THR A 41 -8.95 -1.02 5.56
C THR A 41 -8.80 -1.75 4.19
N ALA A 42 -9.04 -1.04 3.11
CA ALA A 42 -8.84 -1.52 1.74
C ALA A 42 -8.07 -0.48 0.94
N THR A 43 -7.21 -0.92 0.05
CA THR A 43 -6.52 -0.08 -0.93
C THR A 43 -7.58 0.78 -1.66
N PRO A 44 -7.50 2.11 -1.58
CA PRO A 44 -8.51 2.93 -2.22
C PRO A 44 -8.45 2.71 -3.73
N ASP A 45 -9.61 2.46 -4.33
CA ASP A 45 -9.76 2.44 -5.77
C ASP A 45 -9.37 3.82 -6.35
N ALA A 46 -8.78 3.82 -7.55
CA ALA A 46 -8.39 5.05 -8.26
C ALA A 46 -9.54 6.07 -8.33
N ASN A 47 -10.79 5.59 -8.39
CA ASN A 47 -11.99 6.42 -8.35
C ASN A 47 -12.21 7.11 -6.99
N GLN A 48 -11.84 6.49 -5.88
CA GLN A 48 -11.93 7.11 -4.55
C GLN A 48 -10.92 8.24 -4.42
N ILE A 49 -9.68 8.02 -4.89
CA ILE A 49 -8.63 9.05 -4.92
C ILE A 49 -9.04 10.20 -5.85
N LEU A 50 -9.62 9.90 -7.02
CA LEU A 50 -10.11 10.91 -7.95
C LEU A 50 -11.24 11.75 -7.34
N ASN A 51 -12.19 11.11 -6.65
CA ASN A 51 -13.27 11.81 -5.98
C ASN A 51 -12.77 12.70 -4.83
N GLN A 52 -11.81 12.25 -4.05
CA GLN A 52 -11.15 13.06 -3.02
C GLN A 52 -10.39 14.23 -3.64
N ALA A 53 -9.62 14.00 -4.70
CA ALA A 53 -8.91 15.05 -5.43
C ALA A 53 -9.87 16.10 -6.00
N ASN A 54 -10.99 15.68 -6.60
CA ASN A 54 -12.01 16.60 -7.13
C ASN A 54 -12.70 17.41 -6.02
N THR A 55 -12.95 16.78 -4.85
CA THR A 55 -13.54 17.48 -3.69
C THR A 55 -12.57 18.54 -3.17
N VAL A 56 -11.28 18.19 -3.03
CA VAL A 56 -10.24 19.14 -2.61
C VAL A 56 -10.05 20.25 -3.64
N ALA A 57 -10.10 19.94 -4.94
CA ALA A 57 -10.01 20.92 -6.02
C ALA A 57 -11.16 21.94 -5.96
N THR A 58 -12.40 21.45 -5.79
CA THR A 58 -13.59 22.30 -5.67
C THR A 58 -13.50 23.19 -4.42
N GLN A 59 -13.03 22.64 -3.31
CA GLN A 59 -12.85 23.39 -2.07
C GLN A 59 -11.72 24.44 -2.19
N ALA A 60 -10.64 24.12 -2.89
CA ALA A 60 -9.55 25.05 -3.17
C ALA A 60 -9.99 26.20 -4.10
N ASP A 61 -10.79 25.91 -5.14
CA ASP A 61 -11.33 26.94 -6.04
C ASP A 61 -12.33 27.84 -5.33
N HIS A 62 -13.18 27.31 -4.42
CA HIS A 62 -14.08 28.13 -3.59
C HIS A 62 -13.29 29.05 -2.66
N THR A 63 -12.26 28.49 -1.97
CA THR A 63 -11.38 29.27 -1.08
C THR A 63 -10.61 30.36 -1.87
N ALA A 64 -10.17 30.03 -3.10
CA ALA A 64 -9.49 30.95 -4.00
C ALA A 64 -10.41 32.11 -4.40
N THR A 65 -11.68 31.83 -4.69
CA THR A 65 -12.69 32.83 -5.06
C THR A 65 -13.01 33.74 -3.89
N GLU A 66 -13.19 33.21 -2.69
CA GLU A 66 -13.41 33.99 -1.47
C GLU A 66 -12.23 34.92 -1.14
N ALA A 67 -11.00 34.40 -1.27
CA ALA A 67 -9.82 35.21 -1.05
C ALA A 67 -9.64 36.30 -2.13
N GLN A 68 -9.96 36.02 -3.39
CA GLN A 68 -9.94 37.02 -4.46
C GLN A 68 -10.95 38.13 -4.20
N ASN A 69 -12.15 37.79 -3.73
CA ASN A 69 -13.16 38.76 -3.32
C ASN A 69 -12.69 39.61 -2.12
N THR A 70 -12.07 38.94 -1.14
CA THR A 70 -11.46 39.63 0.01
C THR A 70 -10.36 40.60 -0.43
N LEU A 71 -9.54 40.20 -1.41
CA LEU A 71 -8.49 41.00 -2.03
C LEU A 71 -9.07 42.25 -2.73
N ASN A 72 -10.15 42.09 -3.49
CA ASN A 72 -10.82 43.21 -4.15
C ASN A 72 -11.42 44.22 -3.14
N VAL A 73 -12.04 43.69 -2.08
CA VAL A 73 -12.56 44.51 -0.97
C VAL A 73 -11.43 45.25 -0.26
N VAL A 74 -10.30 44.58 0.02
CA VAL A 74 -9.14 45.24 0.67
C VAL A 74 -8.50 46.27 -0.25
N ASN A 75 -8.37 46.01 -1.56
CA ASN A 75 -7.85 46.99 -2.51
C ASN A 75 -8.77 48.21 -2.61
N PHE A 76 -10.09 48.01 -2.57
CA PHE A 76 -11.08 49.13 -2.51
C PHE A 76 -10.93 49.94 -1.21
N ILE A 77 -10.79 49.28 -0.06
CA ILE A 77 -10.54 49.92 1.23
C ILE A 77 -9.22 50.71 1.20
N LEU A 78 -8.17 50.16 0.61
CA LEU A 78 -6.89 50.84 0.43
C LEU A 78 -6.99 52.11 -0.42
N ALA A 79 -7.79 52.07 -1.50
CA ALA A 79 -8.06 53.24 -2.34
C ALA A 79 -8.84 54.31 -1.57
N LEU A 80 -9.85 53.91 -0.80
CA LEU A 80 -10.61 54.80 0.07
C LEU A 80 -9.75 55.45 1.17
N PHE A 81 -8.88 54.65 1.83
CA PHE A 81 -7.91 55.14 2.80
C PHE A 81 -6.91 56.12 2.15
N SER A 82 -6.47 55.87 0.93
CA SER A 82 -5.58 56.76 0.18
C SER A 82 -6.25 58.12 -0.09
N VAL A 83 -7.54 58.10 -0.41
CA VAL A 83 -8.36 59.34 -0.61
C VAL A 83 -8.56 60.05 0.74
N ILE A 84 -8.89 59.33 1.80
CA ILE A 84 -9.06 59.90 3.16
C ILE A 84 -7.74 60.44 3.69
N ILE A 85 -6.61 59.75 3.46
CA ILE A 85 -5.27 60.25 3.83
C ILE A 85 -4.91 61.52 3.07
N ALA A 86 -5.29 61.63 1.78
CA ALA A 86 -5.14 62.84 0.99
C ALA A 86 -5.95 64.02 1.56
N ILE A 87 -7.16 63.72 2.06
CA ILE A 87 -8.05 64.70 2.68
C ILE A 87 -7.64 65.03 4.13
N LEU A 88 -7.18 64.02 4.88
CA LEU A 88 -6.76 64.14 6.28
C LEU A 88 -5.27 64.44 6.44
N GLY A 89 -4.51 64.44 5.35
CA GLY A 89 -3.07 64.73 5.33
C GLY A 89 -2.64 66.07 5.97
N LEU A 90 -3.61 66.82 6.35
CA LEU A 90 -3.43 68.09 7.12
C LEU A 90 -3.58 67.93 8.65
N ILE A 91 -3.92 66.73 9.16
CA ILE A 91 -4.38 66.64 10.55
C ILE A 91 -3.45 65.90 11.54
N SER A 92 -2.65 65.02 11.17
CA SER A 92 -1.52 64.53 12.02
C SER A 92 -0.74 63.36 11.41
N GLY A 93 0.60 63.47 11.38
CA GLY A 93 1.52 62.41 10.91
C GLY A 93 1.48 61.08 11.70
N ALA A 94 0.86 61.13 12.90
CA ALA A 94 0.66 59.93 13.71
C ALA A 94 -0.42 58.97 13.16
N LEU A 95 -1.51 59.52 12.58
CA LEU A 95 -2.60 58.72 12.00
C LEU A 95 -2.16 58.07 10.67
N ALA A 96 -1.38 58.81 9.88
CA ALA A 96 -0.81 58.29 8.63
C ALA A 96 0.17 57.12 8.89
N ALA A 97 1.02 57.24 9.92
CA ALA A 97 1.93 56.20 10.31
C ALA A 97 1.21 54.92 10.85
N TYR A 98 0.11 55.10 11.57
CA TYR A 98 -0.73 54.01 12.05
C TYR A 98 -1.43 53.31 10.88
N ALA A 99 -2.09 54.09 9.99
CA ALA A 99 -2.75 53.54 8.81
C ALA A 99 -1.76 52.78 7.91
N PHE A 100 -0.59 53.33 7.68
CA PHE A 100 0.46 52.65 6.89
C PHE A 100 0.93 51.31 7.54
N ARG A 101 1.08 51.27 8.87
CA ARG A 101 1.41 50.04 9.58
C ARG A 101 0.31 48.97 9.45
N VAL A 102 -0.94 49.38 9.56
CA VAL A 102 -2.11 48.52 9.39
C VAL A 102 -2.19 47.99 7.96
N ILE A 103 -2.03 48.84 6.97
CA ILE A 103 -2.02 48.49 5.55
C ILE A 103 -0.92 47.50 5.23
N ASN A 104 0.30 47.76 5.71
CA ASN A 104 1.42 46.83 5.48
C ASN A 104 1.22 45.48 6.16
N ARG A 105 0.58 45.45 7.33
CA ARG A 105 0.24 44.17 8.00
C ARG A 105 -0.76 43.35 7.18
N TYR A 106 -1.82 44.00 6.67
CA TYR A 106 -2.81 43.32 5.82
C TYR A 106 -2.21 42.90 4.48
N ARG A 107 -1.36 43.69 3.84
CA ARG A 107 -0.64 43.28 2.61
C ARG A 107 0.19 42.02 2.89
N LYS A 108 0.95 41.97 3.97
CA LYS A 108 1.75 40.82 4.32
C LYS A 108 0.88 39.56 4.53
N GLN A 109 -0.26 39.68 5.22
CA GLN A 109 -1.19 38.56 5.40
C GLN A 109 -1.82 38.10 4.07
N LEU A 110 -2.11 39.02 3.15
CA LEU A 110 -2.60 38.68 1.82
C LEU A 110 -1.56 37.98 0.96
N ASP A 111 -0.33 38.47 0.98
CA ASP A 111 0.77 37.84 0.25
C ASP A 111 1.05 36.41 0.78
N GLU A 112 1.00 36.23 2.11
CA GLU A 112 1.09 34.93 2.76
C GLU A 112 -0.07 34.02 2.35
N GLY A 113 -1.30 34.49 2.38
CA GLY A 113 -2.49 33.77 1.94
C GLY A 113 -2.43 33.35 0.46
N HIS A 114 -1.97 34.26 -0.42
CA HIS A 114 -1.77 33.94 -1.83
C HIS A 114 -0.70 32.87 -2.06
N ALA A 115 0.40 32.94 -1.32
CA ALA A 115 1.44 31.95 -1.40
C ALA A 115 0.93 30.55 -0.96
N GLU A 116 0.10 30.54 0.09
CA GLU A 116 -0.50 29.30 0.58
C GLU A 116 -1.51 28.68 -0.39
N MET A 117 -2.39 29.52 -0.98
CA MET A 117 -3.32 29.08 -2.02
C MET A 117 -2.62 28.54 -3.26
N THR A 118 -1.54 29.20 -3.69
CA THR A 118 -0.74 28.71 -4.81
C THR A 118 -0.15 27.33 -4.53
N LYS A 119 0.35 27.13 -3.30
CA LYS A 119 0.84 25.81 -2.87
C LYS A 119 -0.27 24.74 -2.88
N MET A 120 -1.45 25.07 -2.35
CA MET A 120 -2.61 24.15 -2.37
C MET A 120 -3.02 23.81 -3.80
N ARG A 121 -3.12 24.77 -4.69
CA ARG A 121 -3.48 24.55 -6.09
C ARG A 121 -2.48 23.65 -6.80
N THR A 122 -1.18 23.88 -6.58
CA THR A 122 -0.12 23.01 -7.12
C THR A 122 -0.26 21.58 -6.57
N ALA A 123 -0.49 21.43 -5.25
CA ALA A 123 -0.66 20.10 -4.63
C ALA A 123 -1.88 19.34 -5.19
N VAL A 124 -2.99 20.04 -5.45
CA VAL A 124 -4.19 19.45 -6.08
C VAL A 124 -3.90 19.02 -7.52
N ASP A 125 -3.25 19.89 -8.31
CA ASP A 125 -2.86 19.58 -9.69
C ASP A 125 -1.90 18.37 -9.76
N ASP A 126 -0.93 18.32 -8.87
CA ASP A 126 0.00 17.21 -8.77
C ASP A 126 -0.70 15.90 -8.35
N THR A 127 -1.67 15.98 -7.43
CA THR A 127 -2.49 14.83 -7.03
C THR A 127 -3.35 14.33 -8.20
N GLN A 128 -4.00 15.21 -8.94
CA GLN A 128 -4.78 14.82 -10.13
C GLN A 128 -3.91 14.17 -11.20
N LYS A 129 -2.72 14.72 -11.47
CA LYS A 129 -1.74 14.10 -12.39
C LYS A 129 -1.29 12.75 -11.90
N ALA A 130 -1.03 12.61 -10.60
CA ALA A 130 -0.62 11.34 -10.00
C ALA A 130 -1.67 10.26 -10.20
N VAL A 131 -2.97 10.54 -9.98
CA VAL A 131 -4.07 9.60 -10.21
C VAL A 131 -4.15 9.16 -11.67
N VAL A 132 -4.03 10.10 -12.61
CA VAL A 132 -4.01 9.77 -14.06
C VAL A 132 -2.82 8.88 -14.40
N TYR A 133 -1.63 9.18 -13.88
CA TYR A 133 -0.45 8.36 -14.10
C TYR A 133 -0.55 6.99 -13.44
N LEU A 134 -1.14 6.87 -12.24
CA LEU A 134 -1.43 5.55 -11.63
C LEU A 134 -2.27 4.69 -12.57
N GLY A 135 -3.41 5.20 -13.04
CA GLY A 135 -4.28 4.48 -13.96
C GLY A 135 -3.61 4.13 -15.30
N LEU A 136 -2.68 4.96 -15.79
CA LEU A 136 -1.88 4.65 -16.97
C LEU A 136 -0.85 3.54 -16.65
N GLY A 137 -0.18 3.63 -15.52
CA GLY A 137 0.78 2.62 -15.05
C GLY A 137 0.12 1.26 -14.90
N ASP A 138 -1.06 1.19 -14.26
CA ASP A 138 -1.83 -0.05 -14.08
C ASP A 138 -2.23 -0.67 -15.43
N ARG A 139 -2.65 0.17 -16.39
CA ARG A 139 -2.98 -0.31 -17.75
C ARG A 139 -1.76 -0.91 -18.45
N LEU A 140 -0.61 -0.25 -18.38
CA LEU A 140 0.64 -0.74 -18.95
C LEU A 140 1.09 -2.04 -18.27
N TYR A 141 0.98 -2.10 -16.94
CA TYR A 141 1.29 -3.30 -16.17
C TYR A 141 0.44 -4.50 -16.59
N ASN A 142 -0.90 -4.29 -16.73
CA ASN A 142 -1.83 -5.32 -17.17
C ASN A 142 -1.63 -5.76 -18.64
N GLN A 143 -0.92 -4.93 -19.44
CA GLN A 143 -0.49 -5.26 -20.81
C GLN A 143 0.89 -5.94 -20.85
N ASP A 144 1.45 -6.33 -19.69
CA ASP A 144 2.82 -6.89 -19.51
C ASP A 144 3.95 -5.96 -19.95
N ARG A 145 3.69 -4.63 -20.06
CA ARG A 145 4.66 -3.58 -20.38
C ARG A 145 5.28 -3.01 -19.09
N LYS A 146 5.94 -3.88 -18.32
CA LYS A 146 6.37 -3.60 -16.93
C LYS A 146 7.35 -2.45 -16.81
N GLU A 147 8.35 -2.35 -17.70
CA GLU A 147 9.36 -1.29 -17.68
C GLU A 147 8.73 0.09 -17.91
N GLU A 148 7.78 0.17 -18.82
CA GLU A 148 7.05 1.40 -19.10
C GLU A 148 6.11 1.76 -17.94
N ALA A 149 5.44 0.78 -17.36
CA ALA A 149 4.63 0.97 -16.15
C ALA A 149 5.48 1.56 -15.01
N VAL A 150 6.66 0.98 -14.74
CA VAL A 150 7.58 1.47 -13.70
C VAL A 150 8.04 2.90 -13.98
N ALA A 151 8.30 3.27 -15.24
CA ALA A 151 8.66 4.65 -15.59
C ALA A 151 7.53 5.64 -15.27
N ILE A 152 6.27 5.23 -15.47
CA ILE A 152 5.10 6.03 -15.10
C ILE A 152 4.94 6.10 -13.58
N TYR A 153 5.09 4.99 -12.85
CA TYR A 153 5.02 4.98 -11.39
C TYR A 153 6.10 5.85 -10.73
N ARG A 154 7.31 5.91 -11.29
CA ARG A 154 8.35 6.85 -10.83
C ARG A 154 7.91 8.31 -10.96
N LYS A 155 7.17 8.66 -12.03
CA LYS A 155 6.55 9.99 -12.15
C LYS A 155 5.58 10.28 -11.02
N VAL A 156 4.74 9.31 -10.64
CA VAL A 156 3.82 9.45 -9.49
C VAL A 156 4.59 9.77 -8.22
N GLY A 157 5.62 8.99 -7.91
CA GLY A 157 6.48 9.22 -6.74
C GLY A 157 7.17 10.59 -6.75
N SER A 158 7.52 11.13 -7.93
CA SER A 158 8.11 12.47 -8.04
C SER A 158 7.10 13.61 -7.84
N LEU A 159 5.82 13.39 -8.14
CA LEU A 159 4.75 14.37 -7.91
C LEU A 159 4.36 14.43 -6.42
N LEU A 160 4.33 13.29 -5.74
CA LEU A 160 3.87 13.17 -4.36
C LEU A 160 4.89 12.46 -3.45
N PRO A 161 6.12 12.97 -3.32
CA PRO A 161 7.23 12.23 -2.70
C PRO A 161 7.04 11.96 -1.20
N GLY A 162 6.25 12.78 -0.50
CA GLY A 162 5.99 12.64 0.94
C GLY A 162 4.64 12.02 1.28
N ASN A 163 3.83 11.64 0.29
CA ASN A 163 2.52 11.05 0.55
C ASN A 163 2.67 9.57 0.92
N ALA A 164 2.34 9.23 2.18
CA ALA A 164 2.50 7.88 2.71
C ALA A 164 1.66 6.85 1.95
N GLU A 165 0.40 7.17 1.62
CA GLU A 165 -0.50 6.29 0.91
C GLU A 165 0.01 5.97 -0.50
N ILE A 166 0.43 6.99 -1.24
CA ILE A 166 1.04 6.82 -2.57
C ILE A 166 2.34 6.01 -2.47
N ASN A 167 3.20 6.29 -1.51
CA ASN A 167 4.44 5.53 -1.33
C ASN A 167 4.16 4.08 -0.94
N ASN A 168 3.12 3.78 -0.16
CA ASN A 168 2.70 2.40 0.12
C ASN A 168 2.28 1.67 -1.16
N ILE A 169 1.44 2.29 -1.99
CA ILE A 169 1.04 1.74 -3.30
C ILE A 169 2.26 1.51 -4.20
N LEU A 170 3.13 2.52 -4.35
CA LEU A 170 4.34 2.42 -5.17
C LEU A 170 5.29 1.33 -4.67
N GLY A 171 5.47 1.23 -3.35
CA GLY A 171 6.29 0.18 -2.73
C GLY A 171 5.82 -1.21 -3.13
N ARG A 172 4.52 -1.48 -3.06
CA ARG A 172 3.92 -2.76 -3.47
C ARG A 172 4.13 -3.05 -4.95
N ILE A 173 3.89 -2.06 -5.81
CA ILE A 173 4.09 -2.18 -7.26
C ILE A 173 5.57 -2.47 -7.59
N TYR A 174 6.50 -1.69 -7.04
CA TYR A 174 7.93 -1.89 -7.24
C TYR A 174 8.40 -3.25 -6.73
N SER A 175 7.89 -3.69 -5.58
CA SER A 175 8.17 -5.01 -5.01
C SER A 175 7.70 -6.14 -5.94
N GLY A 176 6.48 -6.03 -6.48
CA GLY A 176 5.91 -6.99 -7.41
C GLY A 176 6.59 -7.03 -8.78
N THR A 177 7.21 -5.93 -9.20
CA THR A 177 7.93 -5.81 -10.48
C THR A 177 9.43 -6.06 -10.38
N GLY A 178 9.96 -6.36 -9.17
CA GLY A 178 11.38 -6.65 -8.95
C GLY A 178 12.27 -5.42 -8.76
N TYR A 179 11.72 -4.22 -8.70
CA TYR A 179 12.45 -2.99 -8.40
C TYR A 179 12.60 -2.80 -6.89
N TYR A 180 13.22 -3.79 -6.22
CA TYR A 180 13.27 -3.89 -4.75
C TYR A 180 13.89 -2.66 -4.07
N LYS A 181 14.86 -2.00 -4.70
CA LYS A 181 15.49 -0.78 -4.18
C LYS A 181 14.50 0.38 -4.07
N ASP A 182 13.69 0.57 -5.10
CA ASP A 182 12.65 1.60 -5.14
C ASP A 182 11.51 1.25 -4.17
N ALA A 183 11.16 -0.04 -4.06
CA ALA A 183 10.16 -0.54 -3.10
C ALA A 183 10.56 -0.25 -1.65
N ILE A 184 11.78 -0.64 -1.26
CA ILE A 184 12.31 -0.41 0.09
C ILE A 184 12.26 1.08 0.42
N LYS A 185 12.79 1.94 -0.46
CA LYS A 185 12.77 3.39 -0.28
C LYS A 185 11.36 3.94 -0.09
N SER A 186 10.38 3.41 -0.82
CA SER A 186 8.98 3.83 -0.70
C SER A 186 8.41 3.46 0.67
N PHE A 187 8.62 2.24 1.15
CA PHE A 187 8.15 1.82 2.48
C PHE A 187 8.88 2.53 3.61
N GLU A 188 10.20 2.76 3.49
CA GLU A 188 10.96 3.58 4.45
C GLU A 188 10.40 5.00 4.55
N THR A 189 9.94 5.59 3.43
CA THR A 189 9.27 6.90 3.43
C THR A 189 7.95 6.86 4.18
N VAL A 190 7.17 5.77 4.04
CA VAL A 190 5.96 5.56 4.84
C VAL A 190 6.28 5.49 6.32
N LEU A 191 7.24 4.66 6.69
CA LEU A 191 7.66 4.44 8.08
C LEU A 191 8.31 5.69 8.72
N ALA A 192 8.94 6.55 7.93
CA ALA A 192 9.43 7.85 8.41
C ALA A 192 8.28 8.80 8.80
N THR A 193 7.09 8.62 8.22
CA THR A 193 5.89 9.41 8.53
C THR A 193 5.10 8.78 9.68
N ASP A 194 4.97 7.46 9.69
CA ASP A 194 4.31 6.68 10.73
C ASP A 194 5.11 5.41 11.05
N HIS A 195 5.89 5.46 12.12
CA HIS A 195 6.73 4.35 12.59
C HIS A 195 5.94 3.13 13.08
N ASN A 196 4.64 3.26 13.27
CA ASN A 196 3.77 2.18 13.76
C ASN A 196 2.85 1.63 12.68
N PHE A 197 3.15 1.90 11.41
CA PHE A 197 2.35 1.41 10.30
C PHE A 197 2.67 -0.06 10.00
N ALA A 198 1.96 -0.98 10.64
CA ALA A 198 2.20 -2.42 10.58
C ALA A 198 2.18 -3.00 9.15
N GLU A 199 1.34 -2.45 8.25
CA GLU A 199 1.28 -2.89 6.85
C GLU A 199 2.58 -2.56 6.09
N ALA A 200 3.16 -1.37 6.31
CA ALA A 200 4.43 -1.01 5.67
C ALA A 200 5.59 -1.88 6.19
N GLU A 201 5.62 -2.19 7.48
CA GLU A 201 6.60 -3.13 8.05
C GLU A 201 6.45 -4.52 7.41
N MET A 202 5.24 -5.05 7.32
CA MET A 202 4.96 -6.33 6.68
C MET A 202 5.40 -6.34 5.20
N GLU A 203 5.00 -5.35 4.41
CA GLU A 203 5.35 -5.27 2.99
C GLU A 203 6.86 -5.07 2.78
N LEU A 204 7.52 -4.33 3.67
CA LEU A 204 8.98 -4.16 3.65
C LEU A 204 9.67 -5.50 3.90
N GLY A 205 9.23 -6.26 4.90
CA GLY A 205 9.72 -7.61 5.18
C GLY A 205 9.53 -8.56 3.99
N LEU A 206 8.34 -8.56 3.37
CA LEU A 206 8.09 -9.34 2.16
C LEU A 206 8.95 -8.90 0.97
N THR A 207 9.28 -7.61 0.88
CA THR A 207 10.15 -7.06 -0.16
C THR A 207 11.60 -7.53 0.02
N TYR A 208 12.11 -7.52 1.24
CA TYR A 208 13.43 -8.06 1.55
C TYR A 208 13.50 -9.56 1.23
N ARG A 209 12.50 -10.35 1.61
CA ARG A 209 12.43 -11.76 1.23
C ARG A 209 12.47 -11.96 -0.29
N ARG A 210 11.64 -11.23 -1.05
CA ARG A 210 11.64 -11.32 -2.53
C ARG A 210 12.98 -10.91 -3.12
N ARG A 211 13.64 -9.90 -2.56
CA ARG A 211 14.99 -9.49 -2.97
C ARG A 211 16.02 -10.60 -2.70
N GLY A 212 15.94 -11.24 -1.55
CA GLY A 212 16.75 -12.41 -1.20
C GLY A 212 16.54 -13.56 -2.20
N ASP A 213 15.29 -13.92 -2.49
CA ASP A 213 14.94 -14.97 -3.47
C ASP A 213 15.51 -14.66 -4.87
N ALA A 214 15.64 -13.38 -5.24
CA ALA A 214 16.13 -12.94 -6.55
C ALA A 214 17.67 -12.85 -6.64
N ARG A 215 18.42 -13.02 -5.54
CA ARG A 215 19.89 -12.91 -5.51
C ARG A 215 20.54 -13.96 -6.38
N LYS A 216 21.48 -13.52 -7.24
CA LYS A 216 22.29 -14.38 -8.13
C LYS A 216 23.76 -13.95 -8.09
N GLY A 217 24.67 -14.84 -8.43
CA GLY A 217 26.10 -14.58 -8.49
C GLY A 217 26.88 -15.09 -7.29
N ALA A 218 28.18 -14.78 -7.22
CA ALA A 218 29.11 -15.33 -6.25
C ALA A 218 28.76 -15.03 -4.78
N ASP A 219 28.27 -13.82 -4.51
CA ASP A 219 27.91 -13.36 -3.16
C ASP A 219 26.41 -13.58 -2.83
N ALA A 220 25.71 -14.31 -3.68
CA ALA A 220 24.25 -14.45 -3.57
C ALA A 220 23.80 -15.03 -2.23
N GLU A 221 24.52 -16.02 -1.72
CA GLU A 221 24.19 -16.68 -0.44
C GLU A 221 24.29 -15.70 0.73
N THR A 222 25.41 -14.99 0.86
CA THR A 222 25.63 -14.02 1.93
C THR A 222 24.60 -12.88 1.87
N LEU A 223 24.37 -12.34 0.67
CA LEU A 223 23.41 -11.25 0.48
C LEU A 223 21.96 -11.72 0.71
N ARG A 224 21.63 -12.95 0.31
CA ARG A 224 20.32 -13.54 0.54
C ARG A 224 20.04 -13.73 2.03
N LYS A 225 21.04 -14.23 2.77
CA LYS A 225 20.93 -14.38 4.22
C LYS A 225 20.68 -13.02 4.89
N ALA A 226 21.44 -11.99 4.53
CA ALA A 226 21.23 -10.65 5.06
C ALA A 226 19.82 -10.12 4.73
N ASP A 227 19.33 -10.36 3.51
CA ASP A 227 17.97 -9.98 3.12
C ASP A 227 16.91 -10.74 3.92
N TYR A 228 17.13 -12.02 4.25
CA TYR A 228 16.20 -12.79 5.08
C TYR A 228 16.23 -12.34 6.55
N ASP A 229 17.38 -11.95 7.09
CA ASP A 229 17.51 -11.42 8.44
C ASP A 229 16.72 -10.09 8.57
N GLU A 230 16.83 -9.19 7.58
CA GLU A 230 16.02 -7.96 7.51
C GLU A 230 14.52 -8.29 7.34
N ALA A 231 14.19 -9.27 6.50
CA ALA A 231 12.80 -9.69 6.32
C ALA A 231 12.18 -10.16 7.65
N ILE A 232 12.90 -10.97 8.43
CA ILE A 232 12.45 -11.44 9.74
C ILE A 232 12.22 -10.25 10.67
N ALA A 233 13.19 -9.33 10.80
CA ALA A 233 13.09 -8.18 11.70
C ALA A 233 11.83 -7.34 11.41
N HIS A 234 11.57 -7.02 10.14
CA HIS A 234 10.39 -6.23 9.75
C HIS A 234 9.07 -6.99 9.94
N LEU A 235 9.03 -8.29 9.63
CA LEU A 235 7.83 -9.10 9.83
C LEU A 235 7.50 -9.30 11.32
N GLU A 236 8.51 -9.49 12.17
CA GLU A 236 8.35 -9.55 13.62
C GLU A 236 7.83 -8.21 14.14
N ARG A 237 8.39 -7.09 13.65
CA ARG A 237 7.90 -5.75 14.01
C ARG A 237 6.45 -5.54 13.59
N ALA A 238 6.04 -6.01 12.42
CA ALA A 238 4.65 -5.96 11.97
C ALA A 238 3.71 -6.72 12.93
N ILE A 239 4.14 -7.89 13.43
CA ILE A 239 3.38 -8.69 14.41
C ILE A 239 3.33 -8.02 15.79
N GLU A 240 4.43 -7.39 16.23
CA GLU A 240 4.41 -6.60 17.47
C GLU A 240 3.39 -5.46 17.41
N LEU A 241 3.32 -4.76 16.27
CA LEU A 241 2.39 -3.67 16.05
C LEU A 241 0.94 -4.14 15.90
N ARG A 242 0.76 -5.29 15.25
CA ARG A 242 -0.55 -5.90 15.00
C ARG A 242 -0.51 -7.39 15.31
N PRO A 243 -0.76 -7.80 16.57
CA PRO A 243 -0.86 -9.21 16.93
C PRO A 243 -1.90 -9.93 16.06
N ASN A 244 -1.62 -11.17 15.69
CA ASN A 244 -2.45 -11.95 14.77
C ASN A 244 -2.54 -11.34 13.35
N TYR A 245 -1.42 -10.81 12.83
CA TYR A 245 -1.35 -10.35 11.45
C TYR A 245 -1.03 -11.55 10.54
N GLU A 246 -2.06 -12.12 9.90
CA GLU A 246 -1.97 -13.34 9.10
C GLU A 246 -0.89 -13.25 8.03
N ASP A 247 -0.87 -12.16 7.23
CA ASP A 247 0.10 -11.96 6.15
C ASP A 247 1.55 -11.90 6.66
N ALA A 248 1.79 -11.28 7.82
CA ALA A 248 3.12 -11.20 8.42
C ALA A 248 3.56 -12.56 8.98
N LEU A 249 2.66 -13.30 9.61
CA LEU A 249 2.92 -14.67 10.08
C LEU A 249 3.23 -15.60 8.89
N ALA A 250 2.42 -15.55 7.84
CA ALA A 250 2.65 -16.31 6.61
C ALA A 250 3.96 -15.89 5.92
N GLY A 251 4.30 -14.60 5.99
CA GLY A 251 5.57 -14.04 5.53
C GLY A 251 6.77 -14.65 6.25
N LEU A 252 6.75 -14.72 7.59
CA LEU A 252 7.80 -15.41 8.38
C LEU A 252 7.88 -16.88 8.01
N GLY A 253 6.74 -17.56 7.88
CA GLY A 253 6.71 -18.94 7.40
C GLY A 253 7.43 -19.10 6.06
N ALA A 254 7.21 -18.16 5.13
CA ALA A 254 7.88 -18.19 3.83
C ALA A 254 9.39 -17.93 3.93
N VAL A 255 9.85 -17.02 4.78
CA VAL A 255 11.29 -16.75 5.00
C VAL A 255 11.96 -18.00 5.56
N TYR A 256 11.47 -18.56 6.65
CA TYR A 256 12.04 -19.74 7.27
C TYR A 256 12.04 -20.97 6.32
N ARG A 257 11.02 -21.10 5.48
CA ARG A 257 10.98 -22.13 4.46
C ARG A 257 12.13 -21.95 3.45
N ARG A 258 12.38 -20.72 2.96
CA ARG A 258 13.50 -20.43 2.05
C ARG A 258 14.86 -20.68 2.69
N MET A 259 15.02 -20.29 3.97
CA MET A 259 16.22 -20.62 4.72
C MET A 259 16.42 -22.16 4.82
N GLY A 260 15.35 -22.90 5.04
CA GLY A 260 15.39 -24.37 5.02
C GLY A 260 15.80 -24.93 3.66
N ASP A 261 15.31 -24.34 2.56
CA ASP A 261 15.71 -24.72 1.20
C ASP A 261 17.21 -24.47 0.96
N ASP A 262 17.75 -23.33 1.42
CA ASP A 262 19.18 -22.98 1.31
C ASP A 262 20.07 -23.91 2.14
N GLU A 263 19.71 -24.16 3.41
CA GLU A 263 20.47 -25.08 4.28
C GLU A 263 20.46 -26.51 3.71
N ARG A 264 19.37 -26.94 3.10
CA ARG A 264 19.27 -28.23 2.45
C ARG A 264 20.16 -28.32 1.20
N LEU A 265 20.21 -27.27 0.39
CA LEU A 265 21.11 -27.20 -0.76
C LEU A 265 22.58 -27.23 -0.34
N SER A 266 22.89 -26.67 0.82
CA SER A 266 24.21 -26.68 1.45
C SER A 266 24.49 -28.00 2.21
N GLN A 267 23.61 -29.01 2.11
CA GLN A 267 23.70 -30.31 2.77
C GLN A 267 23.70 -30.27 4.32
N HIS A 268 23.11 -29.21 4.88
CA HIS A 268 22.93 -29.05 6.33
C HIS A 268 21.55 -29.54 6.78
N ASP A 269 21.25 -30.82 6.58
CA ASP A 269 19.91 -31.42 6.76
C ASP A 269 19.28 -31.14 8.13
N ALA A 270 20.08 -31.14 9.21
CA ALA A 270 19.57 -30.88 10.56
C ALA A 270 19.06 -29.42 10.70
N LYS A 271 19.83 -28.46 10.19
CA LYS A 271 19.43 -27.05 10.20
C LYS A 271 18.25 -26.79 9.27
N ALA A 272 18.27 -27.40 8.07
CA ALA A 272 17.14 -27.33 7.13
C ALA A 272 15.86 -27.81 7.80
N ARG A 273 15.92 -28.95 8.49
CA ARG A 273 14.77 -29.51 9.22
C ARG A 273 14.25 -28.57 10.30
N GLU A 274 15.15 -27.88 11.03
CA GLU A 274 14.76 -26.90 12.04
C GLU A 274 14.07 -25.69 11.41
N CYS A 275 14.63 -25.14 10.33
CA CYS A 275 13.98 -24.05 9.58
C CYS A 275 12.59 -24.45 9.08
N TYR A 276 12.41 -25.66 8.55
CA TYR A 276 11.10 -26.13 8.11
C TYR A 276 10.08 -26.30 9.27
N LYS A 277 10.54 -26.67 10.47
CA LYS A 277 9.67 -26.69 11.64
C LYS A 277 9.23 -25.29 12.05
N GLN A 278 10.15 -24.32 12.04
CA GLN A 278 9.81 -22.92 12.30
C GLN A 278 8.83 -22.39 11.24
N ALA A 279 9.10 -22.64 9.97
CA ALA A 279 8.21 -22.28 8.89
C ALA A 279 6.80 -22.83 9.09
N ARG A 280 6.69 -24.12 9.41
CA ARG A 280 5.40 -24.77 9.66
C ARG A 280 4.67 -24.14 10.85
N GLU A 281 5.38 -23.80 11.91
CA GLU A 281 4.77 -23.19 13.10
C GLU A 281 4.19 -21.81 12.78
N TYR A 282 4.92 -20.96 12.05
CA TYR A 282 4.41 -19.66 11.62
C TYR A 282 3.21 -19.77 10.67
N TYR A 283 3.26 -20.69 9.70
CA TYR A 283 2.10 -20.96 8.85
C TYR A 283 0.90 -21.50 9.63
N ARG A 284 1.13 -22.31 10.68
CA ARG A 284 0.08 -22.80 11.58
C ARG A 284 -0.57 -21.64 12.34
N GLN A 285 0.21 -20.70 12.82
CA GLN A 285 -0.30 -19.48 13.47
C GLN A 285 -1.11 -18.63 12.49
N ALA A 286 -0.61 -18.44 11.27
CA ALA A 286 -1.34 -17.74 10.21
C ALA A 286 -2.70 -18.44 9.93
N GLN A 287 -2.70 -19.77 9.81
CA GLN A 287 -3.92 -20.57 9.58
C GLN A 287 -4.93 -20.48 10.75
N ILE A 288 -4.45 -20.39 11.99
CA ILE A 288 -5.32 -20.18 13.16
C ILE A 288 -5.94 -18.78 13.11
N THR A 289 -5.17 -17.78 12.67
CA THR A 289 -5.63 -16.40 12.53
C THR A 289 -6.67 -16.26 11.42
N ASP A 290 -6.41 -16.87 10.26
CA ASP A 290 -7.37 -17.00 9.17
C ASP A 290 -7.55 -18.46 8.75
N PRO A 291 -8.57 -19.16 9.27
CA PRO A 291 -8.85 -20.54 8.89
C PRO A 291 -9.20 -20.74 7.40
N SER A 292 -9.52 -19.68 6.68
CA SER A 292 -9.84 -19.71 5.25
C SER A 292 -8.63 -19.49 4.33
N SER A 293 -7.45 -19.19 4.91
CA SER A 293 -6.19 -19.00 4.17
C SER A 293 -5.71 -20.33 3.56
N SER A 294 -6.01 -20.53 2.27
CA SER A 294 -5.53 -21.71 1.54
C SER A 294 -4.01 -21.75 1.47
N TYR A 295 -3.37 -20.59 1.36
CA TYR A 295 -1.92 -20.46 1.32
C TYR A 295 -1.24 -20.98 2.60
N ALA A 296 -1.67 -20.51 3.77
CA ALA A 296 -1.13 -20.96 5.05
C ALA A 296 -1.40 -22.45 5.26
N LEU A 297 -2.63 -22.87 5.00
CA LEU A 297 -3.08 -24.26 5.17
C LEU A 297 -2.31 -25.25 4.27
N GLY A 298 -2.12 -24.92 3.00
CA GLY A 298 -1.36 -25.73 2.04
C GLY A 298 0.12 -25.87 2.43
N ASN A 299 0.72 -24.80 2.97
CA ASN A 299 2.10 -24.83 3.46
C ASN A 299 2.25 -25.66 4.74
N VAL A 300 1.33 -25.54 5.72
CA VAL A 300 1.33 -26.40 6.91
C VAL A 300 1.22 -27.86 6.51
N ALA A 301 0.29 -28.21 5.61
CA ALA A 301 0.07 -29.56 5.12
C ALA A 301 1.34 -30.13 4.45
N SER A 302 1.92 -29.37 3.52
CA SER A 302 3.12 -29.76 2.78
C SER A 302 4.33 -29.97 3.69
N LEU A 303 4.57 -29.06 4.63
CA LEU A 303 5.68 -29.16 5.58
C LEU A 303 5.46 -30.29 6.59
N SER A 304 4.22 -30.56 7.02
CA SER A 304 3.92 -31.71 7.87
C SER A 304 4.24 -33.03 7.16
N TRP A 305 3.88 -33.14 5.87
CA TRP A 305 4.26 -34.31 5.05
C TRP A 305 5.77 -34.42 4.92
N PHE A 306 6.47 -33.36 4.56
CA PHE A 306 7.91 -33.33 4.41
C PHE A 306 8.64 -33.72 5.72
N LEU A 307 8.13 -33.31 6.87
CA LEU A 307 8.67 -33.64 8.19
C LEU A 307 8.36 -35.07 8.63
N GLY A 308 7.52 -35.81 7.88
CA GLY A 308 7.15 -37.21 8.17
C GLY A 308 5.96 -37.32 9.15
N GLU A 309 5.22 -36.27 9.40
CA GLU A 309 4.09 -36.23 10.33
C GLU A 309 2.79 -36.54 9.59
N LYS A 310 2.58 -37.81 9.26
CA LYS A 310 1.51 -38.29 8.38
C LYS A 310 0.10 -37.93 8.86
N ASP A 311 -0.17 -38.09 10.15
CA ASP A 311 -1.50 -37.82 10.70
C ASP A 311 -1.82 -36.32 10.63
N ALA A 312 -0.85 -35.48 10.98
CA ALA A 312 -0.99 -34.02 10.82
C ALA A 312 -1.19 -33.64 9.35
N ALA A 313 -0.38 -34.19 8.44
CA ALA A 313 -0.51 -33.95 7.02
C ALA A 313 -1.87 -34.38 6.47
N ASN A 314 -2.36 -35.57 6.87
CA ASN A 314 -3.69 -36.05 6.46
C ASN A 314 -4.80 -35.09 6.89
N ASN A 315 -4.74 -34.61 8.13
CA ASN A 315 -5.74 -33.66 8.65
C ASN A 315 -5.68 -32.33 7.91
N TYR A 316 -4.49 -31.76 7.74
CA TYR A 316 -4.33 -30.48 7.05
C TYR A 316 -4.68 -30.56 5.56
N PHE A 317 -4.29 -31.61 4.84
CA PHE A 317 -4.68 -31.81 3.44
C PHE A 317 -6.19 -32.06 3.29
N THR A 318 -6.83 -32.75 4.24
CA THR A 318 -8.30 -32.90 4.23
C THR A 318 -9.00 -31.54 4.39
N HIS A 319 -8.48 -30.69 5.27
CA HIS A 319 -8.99 -29.34 5.44
C HIS A 319 -8.69 -28.46 4.20
N ALA A 320 -7.47 -28.53 3.65
CA ALA A 320 -7.08 -27.79 2.45
C ALA A 320 -7.97 -28.14 1.24
N GLU A 321 -8.26 -29.42 1.03
CA GLU A 321 -9.19 -29.86 -0.02
C GLU A 321 -10.58 -29.26 0.16
N ALA A 322 -11.12 -29.27 1.39
CA ALA A 322 -12.43 -28.73 1.67
C ALA A 322 -12.49 -27.20 1.45
N VAL A 323 -11.49 -26.47 1.93
CA VAL A 323 -11.39 -25.00 1.74
C VAL A 323 -11.28 -24.66 0.25
N ALA A 324 -10.37 -25.29 -0.48
CA ALA A 324 -10.18 -25.06 -1.91
C ALA A 324 -11.46 -25.35 -2.70
N ARG A 325 -12.16 -26.44 -2.40
CA ARG A 325 -13.43 -26.80 -3.03
C ARG A 325 -14.50 -25.71 -2.80
N ILE A 326 -14.65 -25.22 -1.55
CA ILE A 326 -15.60 -24.17 -1.24
C ILE A 326 -15.24 -22.87 -1.97
N ARG A 327 -13.96 -22.51 -2.03
CA ARG A 327 -13.49 -21.32 -2.74
C ARG A 327 -13.74 -21.42 -4.24
N ILE A 328 -13.47 -22.58 -4.86
CA ILE A 328 -13.78 -22.83 -6.26
C ILE A 328 -15.29 -22.68 -6.54
N MET A 329 -16.14 -23.24 -5.68
CA MET A 329 -17.60 -23.14 -5.84
C MET A 329 -18.10 -21.69 -5.75
N ASN A 330 -17.47 -20.87 -4.94
CA ASN A 330 -17.88 -19.48 -4.68
C ASN A 330 -17.13 -18.44 -5.53
N ALA A 331 -16.05 -18.80 -6.22
CA ALA A 331 -15.12 -17.86 -6.85
C ALA A 331 -15.70 -17.14 -8.09
N GLY A 332 -16.80 -17.62 -8.68
CA GLY A 332 -17.36 -17.04 -9.90
C GLY A 332 -16.30 -16.99 -11.03
N ARG A 333 -15.96 -15.77 -11.48
CA ARG A 333 -14.92 -15.54 -12.51
C ARG A 333 -13.63 -14.94 -11.92
N SER A 334 -13.21 -15.37 -10.72
CA SER A 334 -11.96 -14.90 -10.14
C SER A 334 -10.77 -15.21 -11.07
N PRO A 335 -9.92 -14.23 -11.40
CA PRO A 335 -8.76 -14.45 -12.26
C PRO A 335 -7.69 -15.32 -11.57
N GLU A 336 -7.75 -15.50 -10.26
CA GLU A 336 -6.78 -16.22 -9.46
C GLU A 336 -7.26 -17.61 -9.00
N ILE A 337 -8.41 -18.06 -9.49
CA ILE A 337 -9.03 -19.35 -9.13
C ILE A 337 -8.10 -20.55 -9.39
N TYR A 338 -7.12 -20.42 -10.27
CA TYR A 338 -6.15 -21.48 -10.57
C TYR A 338 -5.34 -21.88 -9.33
N TRP A 339 -5.11 -20.98 -8.37
CA TRP A 339 -4.44 -21.32 -7.11
C TRP A 339 -5.25 -22.32 -6.28
N ASP A 340 -6.56 -22.09 -6.17
CA ASP A 340 -7.46 -22.99 -5.43
C ASP A 340 -7.51 -24.38 -6.11
N TYR A 341 -7.43 -24.44 -7.46
CA TYR A 341 -7.34 -25.70 -8.17
C TYR A 341 -5.99 -26.42 -7.91
N TYR A 342 -4.87 -25.68 -7.80
CA TYR A 342 -3.58 -26.31 -7.43
C TYR A 342 -3.62 -26.83 -6.00
N ASP A 343 -4.18 -26.10 -5.05
CA ASP A 343 -4.32 -26.52 -3.66
C ASP A 343 -5.21 -27.76 -3.55
N GLN A 344 -6.34 -27.79 -4.24
CA GLN A 344 -7.22 -28.95 -4.30
C GLN A 344 -6.52 -30.16 -4.90
N ALA A 345 -5.85 -29.99 -6.04
CA ALA A 345 -5.17 -31.06 -6.74
C ALA A 345 -4.06 -31.70 -5.90
N LEU A 346 -3.25 -30.87 -5.23
CA LEU A 346 -2.21 -31.35 -4.34
C LEU A 346 -2.79 -32.12 -3.16
N ALA A 347 -3.84 -31.58 -2.53
CA ALA A 347 -4.51 -32.24 -1.42
C ALA A 347 -5.07 -33.61 -1.86
N GLN A 348 -5.76 -33.70 -2.98
CA GLN A 348 -6.26 -34.94 -3.55
C GLN A 348 -5.13 -35.95 -3.83
N LEU A 349 -4.00 -35.50 -4.38
CA LEU A 349 -2.86 -36.37 -4.68
C LEU A 349 -2.26 -37.00 -3.43
N VAL A 350 -2.04 -36.18 -2.39
CA VAL A 350 -1.47 -36.65 -1.12
C VAL A 350 -2.46 -37.55 -0.38
N LEU A 351 -3.73 -37.12 -0.28
CA LEU A 351 -4.78 -37.92 0.37
C LEU A 351 -5.01 -39.26 -0.35
N GLY A 352 -5.01 -39.24 -1.70
CA GLY A 352 -5.07 -40.47 -2.51
C GLY A 352 -3.89 -41.38 -2.24
N THR A 353 -2.70 -40.83 -1.97
CA THR A 353 -1.52 -41.58 -1.59
C THR A 353 -1.68 -42.21 -0.18
N ILE A 354 -2.09 -41.41 0.82
CA ILE A 354 -2.32 -41.85 2.20
C ILE A 354 -3.36 -42.98 2.26
N ARG A 355 -4.48 -42.75 1.59
CA ARG A 355 -5.67 -43.62 1.59
C ARG A 355 -5.55 -44.78 0.60
N LYS A 356 -4.48 -44.85 -0.19
CA LYS A 356 -4.26 -45.81 -1.27
C LYS A 356 -5.41 -45.87 -2.27
N ASN A 357 -5.98 -44.72 -2.58
CA ASN A 357 -7.17 -44.57 -3.47
C ASN A 357 -6.75 -44.04 -4.84
N GLU A 358 -6.75 -44.94 -5.85
CA GLU A 358 -6.35 -44.60 -7.23
C GLU A 358 -7.34 -43.60 -7.88
N MET A 359 -8.63 -43.72 -7.60
CA MET A 359 -9.66 -42.83 -8.15
C MET A 359 -9.45 -41.37 -7.70
N THR A 360 -9.07 -41.16 -6.43
CA THR A 360 -8.72 -39.82 -5.93
C THR A 360 -7.45 -39.29 -6.58
N LYS A 361 -6.46 -40.14 -6.89
CA LYS A 361 -5.24 -39.73 -7.61
C LYS A 361 -5.52 -39.41 -9.07
N ASP A 362 -6.43 -40.13 -9.74
CA ASP A 362 -6.87 -39.81 -11.11
C ASP A 362 -7.63 -38.48 -11.16
N GLU A 363 -8.44 -38.18 -10.14
CA GLU A 363 -9.11 -36.90 -9.97
C GLU A 363 -8.12 -35.76 -9.77
N ALA A 364 -7.08 -35.97 -8.94
CA ALA A 364 -6.01 -35.00 -8.75
C ALA A 364 -5.33 -34.60 -10.07
N ILE A 365 -5.01 -35.57 -10.94
CA ILE A 365 -4.42 -35.32 -12.26
C ILE A 365 -5.34 -34.45 -13.12
N LYS A 366 -6.66 -34.73 -13.13
CA LYS A 366 -7.65 -33.93 -13.87
C LYS A 366 -7.72 -32.49 -13.31
N THR A 367 -7.70 -32.36 -12.00
CA THR A 367 -7.70 -31.06 -11.32
C THR A 367 -6.44 -30.25 -11.64
N TYR A 368 -5.25 -30.90 -11.69
CA TYR A 368 -4.02 -30.25 -12.18
C TYR A 368 -4.14 -29.77 -13.63
N HIS A 369 -4.73 -30.56 -14.53
CA HIS A 369 -4.97 -30.12 -15.90
C HIS A 369 -5.84 -28.87 -15.96
N THR A 370 -6.90 -28.80 -15.17
CA THR A 370 -7.75 -27.61 -15.08
C THR A 370 -6.96 -26.41 -14.55
N ALA A 371 -6.19 -26.58 -13.50
CA ALA A 371 -5.32 -25.51 -12.94
C ALA A 371 -4.35 -24.97 -14.00
N ILE A 372 -3.67 -25.88 -14.73
CA ILE A 372 -2.72 -25.52 -15.79
C ILE A 372 -3.40 -24.69 -16.89
N GLN A 373 -4.61 -25.09 -17.33
CA GLN A 373 -5.36 -24.36 -18.36
C GLN A 373 -5.77 -22.95 -17.94
N LEU A 374 -5.98 -22.75 -16.64
CA LEU A 374 -6.39 -21.45 -16.07
C LEU A 374 -5.20 -20.57 -15.70
N THR A 375 -3.98 -21.10 -15.67
CA THR A 375 -2.78 -20.38 -15.25
C THR A 375 -2.38 -19.36 -16.33
N PRO A 376 -2.23 -18.05 -15.98
CA PRO A 376 -2.03 -17.00 -16.97
C PRO A 376 -0.64 -16.96 -17.59
N GLY A 377 0.38 -17.55 -16.95
CA GLY A 377 1.76 -17.47 -17.45
C GLY A 377 2.77 -18.34 -16.71
N PRO A 378 4.03 -18.35 -17.17
CA PRO A 378 5.05 -19.28 -16.68
C PRO A 378 5.52 -19.04 -15.24
N VAL A 379 5.43 -17.80 -14.74
CA VAL A 379 5.93 -17.43 -13.41
C VAL A 379 5.16 -18.15 -12.29
N GLN A 380 3.87 -18.38 -12.49
CA GLN A 380 3.01 -19.05 -11.51
C GLN A 380 3.39 -20.51 -11.35
N PHE A 381 3.84 -21.17 -12.42
CA PHE A 381 4.31 -22.58 -12.37
C PHE A 381 5.53 -22.75 -11.45
N ASP A 382 6.43 -21.74 -11.37
CA ASP A 382 7.60 -21.82 -10.49
C ASP A 382 7.23 -21.96 -9.02
N SER A 383 6.19 -21.24 -8.58
CA SER A 383 5.70 -21.32 -7.19
C SER A 383 5.16 -22.72 -6.88
N VAL A 384 4.38 -23.29 -7.78
CA VAL A 384 3.82 -24.65 -7.62
C VAL A 384 4.93 -25.68 -7.65
N LEU A 385 5.81 -25.64 -8.66
CA LEU A 385 6.93 -26.56 -8.81
C LEU A 385 7.86 -26.57 -7.60
N ASN A 386 8.18 -25.40 -7.03
CA ASN A 386 9.02 -25.31 -5.83
C ASN A 386 8.41 -26.08 -4.64
N ASN A 387 7.09 -26.08 -4.49
CA ASN A 387 6.42 -26.87 -3.47
C ASN A 387 6.49 -28.38 -3.77
N LEU A 388 6.27 -28.76 -5.03
CA LEU A 388 6.33 -30.17 -5.42
C LEU A 388 7.75 -30.74 -5.34
N TYR A 389 8.79 -29.97 -5.68
CA TYR A 389 10.19 -30.39 -5.50
C TYR A 389 10.56 -30.57 -4.02
N LEU A 390 10.02 -29.75 -3.11
CA LEU A 390 10.16 -30.01 -1.67
C LEU A 390 9.53 -31.35 -1.30
N LEU A 391 8.30 -31.59 -1.72
CA LEU A 391 7.55 -32.82 -1.43
C LEU A 391 8.20 -34.08 -2.07
N GLN A 392 8.86 -33.92 -3.22
CA GLN A 392 9.63 -35.00 -3.86
C GLN A 392 10.80 -35.50 -2.98
N LYS A 393 11.30 -34.62 -2.09
CA LYS A 393 12.37 -34.94 -1.13
C LYS A 393 11.85 -35.44 0.22
N ALA A 394 10.54 -35.56 0.39
CA ALA A 394 9.95 -36.08 1.61
C ALA A 394 10.38 -37.53 1.87
N PRO A 395 10.45 -37.99 3.14
CA PRO A 395 10.80 -39.35 3.49
C PRO A 395 9.86 -40.39 2.86
N GLU A 396 8.63 -40.02 2.65
CA GLU A 396 7.63 -40.84 1.99
C GLU A 396 7.24 -40.29 0.62
N ARG A 397 7.29 -41.21 -0.37
CA ARG A 397 6.99 -40.86 -1.76
C ARG A 397 5.49 -40.64 -1.97
N ILE A 398 5.13 -39.49 -2.56
CA ILE A 398 3.78 -39.23 -3.06
C ILE A 398 3.64 -39.94 -4.42
N HIS A 399 2.66 -40.80 -4.53
CA HIS A 399 2.40 -41.53 -5.77
C HIS A 399 1.97 -40.55 -6.90
N ARG A 400 2.52 -40.69 -8.10
CA ARG A 400 2.31 -39.83 -9.29
C ARG A 400 2.83 -38.38 -9.18
N LEU A 401 3.58 -38.03 -8.14
CA LEU A 401 4.14 -36.69 -8.01
C LEU A 401 5.04 -36.33 -9.20
N ASP A 402 5.90 -37.26 -9.64
CA ASP A 402 6.79 -37.05 -10.77
C ASP A 402 6.03 -36.80 -12.07
N THR A 403 4.87 -37.43 -12.26
CA THR A 403 3.97 -37.17 -13.40
C THR A 403 3.46 -35.73 -13.38
N VAL A 404 3.02 -35.25 -12.21
CA VAL A 404 2.54 -33.88 -12.04
C VAL A 404 3.66 -32.87 -12.29
N ILE A 405 4.85 -33.10 -11.76
CA ILE A 405 6.02 -32.25 -12.00
C ILE A 405 6.29 -32.15 -13.51
N SER A 406 6.36 -33.28 -14.21
CA SER A 406 6.58 -33.28 -15.67
C SER A 406 5.50 -32.55 -16.47
N MET A 407 4.23 -32.64 -16.03
CA MET A 407 3.12 -31.91 -16.64
C MET A 407 3.29 -30.40 -16.50
N LEU A 408 3.69 -29.91 -15.32
CA LEU A 408 3.89 -28.50 -15.05
C LEU A 408 5.13 -27.94 -15.76
N GLU A 409 6.24 -28.70 -15.79
CA GLU A 409 7.43 -28.33 -16.56
C GLU A 409 7.14 -28.20 -18.06
N ALA A 410 6.37 -29.15 -18.62
CA ALA A 410 5.94 -29.10 -20.01
C ALA A 410 4.98 -27.91 -20.28
N ALA A 411 4.13 -27.56 -19.32
CA ALA A 411 3.26 -26.38 -19.44
C ALA A 411 4.03 -25.06 -19.36
N LYS A 412 5.03 -24.98 -18.47
CA LYS A 412 5.89 -23.81 -18.30
C LYS A 412 6.74 -23.50 -19.54
N SER A 413 7.12 -24.51 -20.32
CA SER A 413 7.96 -24.39 -21.50
C SER A 413 7.20 -24.00 -22.78
N ARG A 414 5.87 -23.92 -22.73
CA ARG A 414 5.00 -23.45 -23.81
C ARG A 414 4.81 -21.96 -23.77
#